data_60e958d8182a00fc57d216698865d6c8
#
_entry.id   60e958d8182a00fc57d216698865d6c8
#
_cell.length_a   1.000
_cell.length_b   1.000
_cell.length_c   1.000
_cell.angle_alpha   90.00
_cell.angle_beta   90.00
_cell.angle_gamma   90.00
#
_symmetry.space_group_name_H-M   'P 1'
#
loop_
_entity.id
_entity.type
_entity.pdbx_description
1 polymer ?
#
loop_
_entity_poly.entity_id
_entity_poly.type
_entity_poly.pdbx_seq_one_letter_code
_entity_poly.pdbx_strand_id
1 'polypeptide(L)'
;MVKPREECGVFAVVARDPSVDVAQVIFRGLMTLQHRGQEAAGLSIVDSSKRIHTYKDHGLVFQALKPEILQKLWGHVGIGQVRYGTAGSGDIRNAQPFHYETTQAPPFSIVYNGNITNYKILKEELSKKGKIFLTNGDTEVIANIIASNTLVTKDWVENLEFTAKILDGAFSLVILTNEGDIYAYRSGNKPLCYGTVKSLNTELYIIASESSAITSLGGKLIRDVKPGEIIHVHQDHFFHQEKLLEVENHHCIFEYVYFARGDSIIDGKNIHKTREALGKNLAKYDKEHGFKYNNAIVVPVPDSGRSAALGYAKESGLPYDEGLMKNRYVFRSFIAPSQAERMNLVRMKLNPVPAIVEGKEIILIDDSIVRGTTMTRIVKLLRWAGAVKVHVRSSCPPIRFPCHYGVDFPSKEELIFCRKEFEASSTDEANELVRKEIDADSLVYLSMEGMIDAVNLPKEDLCTVCWSGNYWFDHQSTQKYLKNGRI
;
A
#
# COMPACT_ATOMS: atom_id res chain seq x y z
N MET A 1 7.03 8.58 14.69
CA MET A 1 5.90 7.64 14.53
C MET A 1 6.35 6.59 13.55
N VAL A 2 6.43 5.35 13.97
CA VAL A 2 6.77 4.26 13.05
C VAL A 2 5.56 3.33 13.05
N LYS A 3 4.52 3.73 12.29
CA LYS A 3 3.51 2.80 11.79
C LYS A 3 4.11 1.98 10.66
N PRO A 4 3.49 0.86 10.24
CA PRO A 4 3.89 0.15 9.03
C PRO A 4 4.09 1.15 7.92
N ARG A 5 5.17 0.99 7.18
CA ARG A 5 5.52 1.95 6.15
C ARG A 5 4.80 1.56 4.86
N GLU A 6 4.54 2.58 4.07
CA GLU A 6 3.63 2.62 2.94
C GLU A 6 4.06 1.71 1.79
N GLU A 7 3.12 1.37 0.91
CA GLU A 7 3.33 0.63 -0.33
C GLU A 7 3.27 1.60 -1.52
N CYS A 8 3.98 1.29 -2.61
CA CYS A 8 3.94 2.10 -3.82
C CYS A 8 2.51 2.23 -4.39
N GLY A 9 2.25 3.32 -5.11
CA GLY A 9 1.01 3.53 -5.85
C GLY A 9 1.27 3.67 -7.34
N VAL A 10 0.58 2.89 -8.17
CA VAL A 10 0.67 2.94 -9.62
C VAL A 10 -0.55 3.59 -10.22
N PHE A 11 -0.34 4.30 -11.33
CA PHE A 11 -1.39 4.96 -12.10
C PHE A 11 -1.07 4.86 -13.60
N ALA A 12 -2.11 4.64 -14.41
CA ALA A 12 -1.99 4.64 -15.86
C ALA A 12 -3.23 5.28 -16.49
N VAL A 13 -3.06 5.92 -17.62
CA VAL A 13 -4.15 6.56 -18.36
C VAL A 13 -3.94 6.47 -19.86
N VAL A 14 -5.03 6.19 -20.57
CA VAL A 14 -5.16 6.27 -22.02
C VAL A 14 -6.29 7.24 -22.33
N ALA A 15 -6.03 8.28 -23.10
CA ALA A 15 -7.05 9.13 -23.65
C ALA A 15 -7.53 8.57 -25.00
N ARG A 16 -8.84 8.45 -25.17
CA ARG A 16 -9.43 7.98 -26.44
C ARG A 16 -9.15 8.94 -27.60
N ASP A 17 -9.11 10.23 -27.30
CA ASP A 17 -8.72 11.26 -28.27
C ASP A 17 -7.19 11.53 -28.16
N PRO A 18 -6.40 11.24 -29.23
CA PRO A 18 -4.95 11.45 -29.20
C PRO A 18 -4.52 12.91 -29.05
N SER A 19 -5.43 13.86 -29.21
CA SER A 19 -5.14 15.29 -29.02
C SER A 19 -5.13 15.72 -27.55
N VAL A 20 -5.50 14.84 -26.63
CA VAL A 20 -5.61 15.15 -25.20
C VAL A 20 -4.30 14.80 -24.47
N ASP A 21 -3.71 15.79 -23.82
CA ASP A 21 -2.55 15.58 -22.96
C ASP A 21 -2.94 14.98 -21.61
N VAL A 22 -2.27 13.88 -21.23
CA VAL A 22 -2.55 13.16 -19.98
C VAL A 22 -1.57 13.46 -18.84
N ALA A 23 -0.54 14.30 -19.04
CA ALA A 23 0.45 14.61 -17.98
C ALA A 23 -0.21 15.13 -16.70
N GLN A 24 -1.14 16.06 -16.85
CA GLN A 24 -1.90 16.62 -15.72
C GLN A 24 -2.86 15.61 -15.07
N VAL A 25 -3.38 14.67 -15.84
CA VAL A 25 -4.26 13.59 -15.33
C VAL A 25 -3.42 12.65 -14.45
N ILE A 26 -2.23 12.24 -14.92
CA ILE A 26 -1.30 11.41 -14.14
C ILE A 26 -0.90 12.13 -12.85
N PHE A 27 -0.52 13.40 -12.94
CA PHE A 27 -0.16 14.20 -11.76
C PHE A 27 -1.28 14.17 -10.70
N ARG A 28 -2.53 14.43 -11.08
CA ARG A 28 -3.69 14.43 -10.17
C ARG A 28 -3.98 13.04 -9.59
N GLY A 29 -3.87 11.99 -10.42
CA GLY A 29 -4.02 10.60 -9.99
C GLY A 29 -2.96 10.23 -8.94
N LEU A 30 -1.68 10.58 -9.19
CA LEU A 30 -0.59 10.35 -8.25
C LEU A 30 -0.72 11.17 -6.96
N MET A 31 -1.21 12.42 -7.03
CA MET A 31 -1.53 13.22 -5.84
C MET A 31 -2.55 12.50 -4.94
N THR A 32 -3.55 11.86 -5.52
CA THR A 32 -4.53 11.07 -4.77
C THR A 32 -3.91 9.83 -4.12
N LEU A 33 -2.91 9.24 -4.77
CA LEU A 33 -2.16 8.06 -4.28
C LEU A 33 -0.97 8.43 -3.39
N GLN A 34 -0.74 9.71 -3.07
CA GLN A 34 0.43 10.17 -2.32
C GLN A 34 0.64 9.49 -0.96
N HIS A 35 -0.44 9.01 -0.33
CA HIS A 35 -0.37 8.27 0.93
C HIS A 35 0.37 6.93 0.78
N ARG A 36 0.46 6.36 -0.43
CA ARG A 36 1.15 5.10 -0.72
C ARG A 36 2.67 5.28 -0.88
N GLY A 37 3.14 6.45 -1.31
CA GLY A 37 4.58 6.71 -1.46
C GLY A 37 4.94 8.19 -1.30
N GLN A 38 6.04 8.48 -0.59
CA GLN A 38 6.47 9.85 -0.27
C GLN A 38 7.96 10.10 -0.55
N GLU A 39 8.69 9.11 -1.08
CA GLU A 39 10.14 9.22 -1.34
C GLU A 39 10.43 9.81 -2.71
N ALA A 40 9.72 9.37 -3.73
CA ALA A 40 9.88 9.82 -5.09
C ALA A 40 8.57 9.69 -5.88
N ALA A 41 8.44 10.45 -6.93
CA ALA A 41 7.36 10.32 -7.92
C ALA A 41 7.92 10.45 -9.34
N GLY A 42 7.26 9.80 -10.29
CA GLY A 42 7.66 9.87 -11.69
C GLY A 42 6.51 9.51 -12.63
N LEU A 43 6.69 9.84 -13.89
CA LEU A 43 5.77 9.50 -14.96
C LEU A 43 6.51 9.21 -16.26
N SER A 44 5.91 8.40 -17.13
CA SER A 44 6.30 8.19 -18.51
C SER A 44 5.11 8.42 -19.43
N ILE A 45 5.36 9.09 -20.55
CA ILE A 45 4.34 9.42 -21.55
C ILE A 45 4.88 9.07 -22.92
N VAL A 46 4.02 8.57 -23.81
CA VAL A 46 4.34 8.34 -25.23
C VAL A 46 3.84 9.53 -26.05
N ASP A 47 4.74 10.10 -26.85
CA ASP A 47 4.40 11.17 -27.79
C ASP A 47 3.91 10.62 -29.15
N SER A 48 3.45 11.52 -30.03
CA SER A 48 2.97 11.18 -31.37
C SER A 48 4.03 10.57 -32.30
N SER A 49 5.31 10.68 -31.94
CA SER A 49 6.45 10.04 -32.66
C SER A 49 6.82 8.68 -32.07
N LYS A 50 5.99 8.12 -31.19
CA LYS A 50 6.19 6.85 -30.50
C LYS A 50 7.44 6.81 -29.61
N ARG A 51 7.86 7.97 -29.10
CA ARG A 51 8.94 8.07 -28.11
C ARG A 51 8.36 8.12 -26.71
N ILE A 52 9.02 7.39 -25.81
CA ILE A 52 8.68 7.40 -24.38
C ILE A 52 9.53 8.46 -23.68
N HIS A 53 8.88 9.46 -23.11
CA HIS A 53 9.50 10.47 -22.28
C HIS A 53 9.26 10.15 -20.82
N THR A 54 10.35 9.98 -20.06
CA THR A 54 10.28 9.64 -18.63
C THR A 54 10.90 10.74 -17.79
N TYR A 55 10.18 11.13 -16.75
CA TYR A 55 10.71 12.02 -15.72
C TYR A 55 10.38 11.50 -14.33
N LYS A 56 11.33 11.56 -13.42
CA LYS A 56 11.19 11.16 -12.03
C LYS A 56 12.14 11.94 -11.14
N ASP A 57 11.70 12.25 -9.93
CA ASP A 57 12.51 12.95 -8.93
C ASP A 57 12.10 12.58 -7.51
N HIS A 58 12.95 12.91 -6.55
CA HIS A 58 12.71 12.75 -5.14
C HIS A 58 11.65 13.73 -4.62
N GLY A 59 10.93 13.30 -3.59
CA GLY A 59 9.95 14.11 -2.88
C GLY A 59 8.50 13.72 -3.18
N LEU A 60 7.61 14.54 -2.63
CA LEU A 60 6.17 14.39 -2.88
C LEU A 60 5.85 14.73 -4.34
N VAL A 61 4.71 14.26 -4.83
CA VAL A 61 4.30 14.44 -6.24
C VAL A 61 4.43 15.90 -6.70
N PHE A 62 3.96 16.87 -5.91
CA PHE A 62 4.03 18.29 -6.26
C PHE A 62 5.47 18.87 -6.20
N GLN A 63 6.39 18.21 -5.50
CA GLN A 63 7.81 18.58 -5.43
C GLN A 63 8.60 17.99 -6.58
N ALA A 64 8.34 16.71 -6.88
CA ALA A 64 8.99 15.97 -7.94
C ALA A 64 8.50 16.41 -9.33
N LEU A 65 7.17 16.48 -9.52
CA LEU A 65 6.55 16.77 -10.82
C LEU A 65 6.10 18.24 -10.89
N LYS A 66 7.07 19.13 -11.07
CA LYS A 66 6.83 20.58 -11.16
C LYS A 66 6.08 20.97 -12.43
N PRO A 67 5.32 22.10 -12.43
CA PRO A 67 4.57 22.55 -13.62
C PRO A 67 5.42 22.68 -14.87
N GLU A 68 6.67 23.16 -14.75
CA GLU A 68 7.59 23.35 -15.87
C GLU A 68 8.00 22.03 -16.53
N ILE A 69 7.97 20.93 -15.76
CA ILE A 69 8.24 19.58 -16.26
C ILE A 69 7.00 19.03 -16.95
N LEU A 70 5.83 19.16 -16.33
CA LEU A 70 4.58 18.67 -16.89
C LEU A 70 4.25 19.33 -18.24
N GLN A 71 4.55 20.61 -18.41
CA GLN A 71 4.37 21.33 -19.68
C GLN A 71 5.26 20.83 -20.83
N LYS A 72 6.36 20.14 -20.52
CA LYS A 72 7.28 19.56 -21.52
C LYS A 72 6.94 18.13 -21.90
N LEU A 73 6.08 17.49 -21.13
CA LEU A 73 5.68 16.09 -21.31
C LEU A 73 4.29 16.08 -21.92
N TRP A 74 4.19 15.78 -23.19
CA TRP A 74 2.93 15.75 -23.93
C TRP A 74 2.69 14.38 -24.56
N GLY A 75 1.47 13.89 -24.45
CA GLY A 75 1.00 12.66 -25.08
C GLY A 75 -0.33 12.22 -24.50
N HIS A 76 -0.98 11.28 -25.17
CA HIS A 76 -2.33 10.82 -24.83
C HIS A 76 -2.35 9.49 -24.05
N VAL A 77 -1.17 8.89 -23.82
CA VAL A 77 -1.01 7.65 -23.06
C VAL A 77 0.17 7.80 -22.11
N GLY A 78 0.00 7.38 -20.88
CA GLY A 78 1.11 7.41 -19.93
C GLY A 78 0.84 6.65 -18.64
N ILE A 79 1.93 6.45 -17.91
CA ILE A 79 1.96 5.76 -16.61
C ILE A 79 2.69 6.61 -15.57
N GLY A 80 2.41 6.37 -14.30
CA GLY A 80 3.13 7.05 -13.21
C GLY A 80 3.13 6.24 -11.93
N GLN A 81 4.04 6.61 -11.02
CA GLN A 81 4.18 5.96 -9.73
C GLN A 81 4.54 6.96 -8.63
N VAL A 82 4.02 6.70 -7.43
CA VAL A 82 4.55 7.22 -6.17
C VAL A 82 5.31 6.10 -5.48
N ARG A 83 6.58 6.37 -5.12
CA ARG A 83 7.47 5.37 -4.54
C ARG A 83 7.55 5.50 -3.05
N TYR A 84 7.50 4.34 -2.40
CA TYR A 84 8.03 4.12 -1.07
C TYR A 84 9.34 3.30 -1.18
N GLY A 85 10.44 3.78 -0.59
CA GLY A 85 11.73 3.10 -0.66
C GLY A 85 11.84 1.94 0.34
N THR A 86 11.81 0.72 -0.16
CA THR A 86 12.07 -0.50 0.63
C THR A 86 13.51 -0.96 0.47
N ALA A 87 13.94 -1.25 -0.76
CA ALA A 87 15.31 -1.65 -1.10
C ALA A 87 15.99 -0.58 -1.96
N GLY A 88 17.25 -0.25 -1.67
CA GLY A 88 18.01 0.75 -2.44
C GLY A 88 17.50 2.18 -2.25
N SER A 89 17.02 2.53 -1.03
CA SER A 89 16.56 3.88 -0.69
C SER A 89 17.65 4.92 -0.94
N GLY A 90 17.25 6.09 -1.46
CA GLY A 90 18.13 7.23 -1.71
C GLY A 90 18.75 7.30 -3.11
N ASP A 91 18.63 6.29 -3.97
CA ASP A 91 19.07 6.36 -5.37
C ASP A 91 17.87 6.58 -6.28
N ILE A 92 17.86 7.74 -6.98
CA ILE A 92 16.77 8.10 -7.91
C ILE A 92 16.62 7.11 -9.06
N ARG A 93 17.66 6.34 -9.39
CA ARG A 93 17.60 5.32 -10.44
C ARG A 93 16.58 4.22 -10.07
N ASN A 94 16.38 3.95 -8.78
CA ASN A 94 15.36 3.02 -8.28
C ASN A 94 13.94 3.60 -8.32
N ALA A 95 13.76 4.91 -8.51
CA ALA A 95 12.43 5.48 -8.70
C ALA A 95 11.85 5.05 -10.04
N GLN A 96 10.52 4.98 -10.08
CA GLN A 96 9.79 4.54 -11.27
C GLN A 96 9.00 5.74 -11.87
N PRO A 97 8.64 5.68 -13.14
CA PRO A 97 8.73 4.54 -14.07
C PRO A 97 10.17 4.14 -14.38
N PHE A 98 10.36 2.82 -14.59
CA PHE A 98 11.62 2.29 -15.10
C PHE A 98 11.51 2.18 -16.62
N HIS A 99 12.24 3.05 -17.32
CA HIS A 99 12.29 3.05 -18.77
C HIS A 99 13.37 2.11 -19.25
N TYR A 100 13.03 1.25 -20.22
CA TYR A 100 13.95 0.30 -20.84
C TYR A 100 14.02 0.58 -22.35
N GLU A 101 15.20 0.89 -22.82
CA GLU A 101 15.48 1.14 -24.23
C GLU A 101 16.79 0.49 -24.63
N THR A 102 16.75 -0.37 -25.63
CA THR A 102 17.91 -1.03 -26.21
C THR A 102 17.72 -1.21 -27.72
N THR A 103 18.79 -1.51 -28.43
CA THR A 103 18.73 -1.83 -29.87
C THR A 103 18.09 -3.18 -30.16
N GLN A 104 17.89 -4.03 -29.15
CA GLN A 104 17.43 -5.41 -29.30
C GLN A 104 15.96 -5.61 -28.93
N ALA A 105 15.39 -4.73 -28.15
CA ALA A 105 14.00 -4.82 -27.68
C ALA A 105 13.25 -3.52 -27.97
N PRO A 106 11.94 -3.57 -28.28
CA PRO A 106 11.12 -2.36 -28.37
C PRO A 106 11.19 -1.54 -27.07
N PRO A 107 11.25 -0.22 -27.14
CA PRO A 107 11.23 0.61 -25.94
C PRO A 107 9.93 0.43 -25.16
N PHE A 108 10.04 0.36 -23.84
CA PHE A 108 8.89 0.30 -22.93
C PHE A 108 9.22 0.94 -21.57
N SER A 109 8.19 1.29 -20.82
CA SER A 109 8.32 1.72 -19.43
C SER A 109 7.44 0.90 -18.53
N ILE A 110 7.89 0.64 -17.30
CA ILE A 110 7.11 -0.10 -16.32
C ILE A 110 6.95 0.69 -15.03
N VAL A 111 5.78 0.53 -14.40
CA VAL A 111 5.54 0.87 -13.00
C VAL A 111 5.03 -0.36 -12.26
N TYR A 112 5.46 -0.48 -11.03
CA TYR A 112 5.31 -1.69 -10.26
C TYR A 112 5.05 -1.35 -8.79
N ASN A 113 4.09 -2.06 -8.20
CA ASN A 113 3.81 -2.04 -6.77
C ASN A 113 3.86 -3.46 -6.23
N GLY A 114 4.80 -3.76 -5.34
CA GLY A 114 4.94 -5.08 -4.76
C GLY A 114 6.35 -5.43 -4.33
N ASN A 115 6.58 -6.71 -4.13
CA ASN A 115 7.89 -7.27 -3.83
C ASN A 115 8.02 -8.66 -4.46
N ILE A 116 9.16 -8.91 -5.10
CA ILE A 116 9.51 -10.21 -5.69
C ILE A 116 10.48 -10.91 -4.74
N THR A 117 10.06 -12.04 -4.21
CA THR A 117 10.84 -12.81 -3.22
C THR A 117 12.06 -13.47 -3.83
N ASN A 118 12.00 -13.83 -5.11
CA ASN A 118 13.06 -14.52 -5.84
C ASN A 118 13.97 -13.59 -6.68
N TYR A 119 13.89 -12.25 -6.52
CA TYR A 119 14.62 -11.31 -7.37
C TYR A 119 16.14 -11.48 -7.37
N LYS A 120 16.74 -11.87 -6.24
CA LYS A 120 18.19 -12.11 -6.13
C LYS A 120 18.64 -13.28 -7.00
N ILE A 121 17.88 -14.37 -6.97
CA ILE A 121 18.15 -15.57 -7.80
C ILE A 121 18.05 -15.19 -9.28
N LEU A 122 16.99 -14.48 -9.66
CA LEU A 122 16.78 -14.04 -11.04
C LEU A 122 17.87 -13.07 -11.51
N LYS A 123 18.27 -12.13 -10.66
CA LYS A 123 19.36 -11.18 -10.95
C LYS A 123 20.68 -11.88 -11.20
N GLU A 124 21.04 -12.88 -10.36
CA GLU A 124 22.25 -13.68 -10.52
C GLU A 124 22.25 -14.44 -11.86
N GLU A 125 21.13 -15.09 -12.20
CA GLU A 125 21.02 -15.84 -13.47
C GLU A 125 21.09 -14.94 -14.69
N LEU A 126 20.43 -13.80 -14.68
CA LEU A 126 20.53 -12.80 -15.76
C LEU A 126 21.95 -12.23 -15.87
N SER A 127 22.64 -12.01 -14.74
CA SER A 127 24.04 -11.56 -14.75
C SER A 127 25.00 -12.59 -15.37
N LYS A 128 24.79 -13.90 -15.10
CA LYS A 128 25.53 -14.99 -15.76
C LYS A 128 25.35 -15.00 -17.29
N LYS A 129 24.20 -14.50 -17.77
CA LYS A 129 23.88 -14.34 -19.20
C LYS A 129 24.32 -13.00 -19.79
N GLY A 130 25.14 -12.23 -19.05
CA GLY A 130 25.73 -10.99 -19.51
C GLY A 130 24.84 -9.75 -19.34
N LYS A 131 23.71 -9.82 -18.61
CA LYS A 131 22.91 -8.64 -18.30
C LYS A 131 23.60 -7.80 -17.22
N ILE A 132 23.64 -6.49 -17.45
CA ILE A 132 24.21 -5.50 -16.54
C ILE A 132 23.07 -4.81 -15.80
N PHE A 133 23.24 -4.64 -14.49
CA PHE A 133 22.27 -3.96 -13.63
C PHE A 133 22.84 -2.65 -13.11
N LEU A 134 22.09 -1.58 -13.26
CA LEU A 134 22.47 -0.23 -12.82
C LEU A 134 21.88 0.09 -11.43
N THR A 135 20.91 -0.71 -10.98
CA THR A 135 20.21 -0.52 -9.71
C THR A 135 20.24 -1.78 -8.84
N ASN A 136 19.84 -1.63 -7.60
CA ASN A 136 19.64 -2.75 -6.69
C ASN A 136 18.15 -3.14 -6.52
N GLY A 137 17.26 -2.51 -7.30
CA GLY A 137 15.82 -2.76 -7.24
C GLY A 137 15.41 -4.02 -8.03
N ASP A 138 14.31 -4.59 -7.61
CA ASP A 138 13.66 -5.73 -8.28
C ASP A 138 13.00 -5.31 -9.61
N THR A 139 12.60 -4.05 -9.74
CA THR A 139 11.98 -3.50 -10.96
C THR A 139 12.89 -3.63 -12.19
N GLU A 140 14.19 -3.45 -12.05
CA GLU A 140 15.15 -3.62 -13.15
C GLU A 140 15.28 -5.10 -13.55
N VAL A 141 15.12 -6.02 -12.59
CA VAL A 141 15.08 -7.47 -12.88
C VAL A 141 13.85 -7.81 -13.72
N ILE A 142 12.69 -7.30 -13.36
CA ILE A 142 11.45 -7.46 -14.14
C ILE A 142 11.64 -6.93 -15.56
N ALA A 143 12.16 -5.70 -15.70
CA ALA A 143 12.38 -5.08 -17.00
C ALA A 143 13.32 -5.90 -17.89
N ASN A 144 14.40 -6.45 -17.32
CA ASN A 144 15.34 -7.32 -18.06
C ASN A 144 14.70 -8.66 -18.50
N ILE A 145 13.81 -9.24 -17.69
CA ILE A 145 13.04 -10.44 -18.07
C ILE A 145 12.11 -10.11 -19.23
N ILE A 146 11.30 -9.06 -19.11
CA ILE A 146 10.39 -8.62 -20.17
C ILE A 146 11.15 -8.35 -21.47
N ALA A 147 12.26 -7.62 -21.41
CA ALA A 147 13.09 -7.31 -22.57
C ALA A 147 13.71 -8.57 -23.21
N SER A 148 14.13 -9.55 -22.41
CA SER A 148 14.61 -10.82 -22.93
C SER A 148 13.52 -11.61 -23.66
N ASN A 149 12.29 -11.56 -23.12
CA ASN A 149 11.15 -12.25 -23.73
C ASN A 149 10.71 -11.60 -25.06
N THR A 150 10.90 -10.27 -25.25
CA THR A 150 10.59 -9.63 -26.54
C THR A 150 11.45 -10.14 -27.69
N LEU A 151 12.57 -10.79 -27.40
CA LEU A 151 13.41 -11.45 -28.42
C LEU A 151 12.83 -12.81 -28.85
N VAL A 152 11.96 -13.40 -28.06
CA VAL A 152 11.34 -14.70 -28.29
C VAL A 152 9.93 -14.55 -28.85
N THR A 153 9.16 -13.61 -28.31
CA THR A 153 7.80 -13.31 -28.75
C THR A 153 7.58 -11.82 -28.88
N LYS A 154 6.80 -11.42 -29.89
CA LYS A 154 6.34 -10.03 -30.05
C LYS A 154 4.99 -9.79 -29.38
N ASP A 155 4.33 -10.84 -28.91
CA ASP A 155 3.07 -10.78 -28.20
C ASP A 155 3.32 -10.39 -26.73
N TRP A 156 2.83 -9.23 -26.33
CA TRP A 156 2.96 -8.70 -24.97
C TRP A 156 2.18 -9.52 -23.94
N VAL A 157 1.07 -10.15 -24.33
CA VAL A 157 0.30 -11.01 -23.43
C VAL A 157 1.07 -12.29 -23.13
N GLU A 158 1.66 -12.93 -24.17
CA GLU A 158 2.52 -14.09 -23.99
C GLU A 158 3.77 -13.75 -23.16
N ASN A 159 4.38 -12.58 -23.40
CA ASN A 159 5.51 -12.08 -22.63
C ASN A 159 5.16 -11.92 -21.15
N LEU A 160 4.02 -11.28 -20.86
CA LEU A 160 3.54 -11.09 -19.48
C LEU A 160 3.19 -12.42 -18.81
N GLU A 161 2.54 -13.34 -19.52
CA GLU A 161 2.26 -14.67 -19.00
C GLU A 161 3.55 -15.38 -18.59
N PHE A 162 4.57 -15.34 -19.45
CA PHE A 162 5.86 -15.94 -19.16
C PHE A 162 6.53 -15.24 -17.96
N THR A 163 6.53 -13.90 -17.94
CA THR A 163 7.08 -13.10 -16.86
C THR A 163 6.38 -13.43 -15.54
N ALA A 164 5.05 -13.49 -15.52
CA ALA A 164 4.26 -13.80 -14.34
C ALA A 164 4.57 -15.20 -13.75
N LYS A 165 4.84 -16.18 -14.61
CA LYS A 165 5.18 -17.57 -14.17
C LYS A 165 6.57 -17.68 -13.53
N ILE A 166 7.47 -16.75 -13.82
CA ILE A 166 8.85 -16.74 -13.29
C ILE A 166 8.92 -15.97 -11.99
N LEU A 167 8.15 -14.88 -11.87
CA LEU A 167 8.19 -14.01 -10.72
C LEU A 167 7.43 -14.65 -9.54
N ASP A 168 8.13 -14.78 -8.42
CA ASP A 168 7.57 -15.26 -7.17
C ASP A 168 7.39 -14.08 -6.22
N GLY A 169 6.16 -13.85 -5.74
CA GLY A 169 5.84 -12.72 -4.88
C GLY A 169 4.42 -12.17 -5.10
N ALA A 170 4.22 -10.95 -4.63
CA ALA A 170 2.94 -10.27 -4.77
C ALA A 170 3.13 -8.89 -5.37
N PHE A 171 2.45 -8.61 -6.47
CA PHE A 171 2.67 -7.37 -7.20
C PHE A 171 1.53 -6.99 -8.16
N SER A 172 1.46 -5.70 -8.44
CA SER A 172 0.73 -5.13 -9.57
C SER A 172 1.73 -4.46 -10.50
N LEU A 173 1.74 -4.86 -11.77
CA LEU A 173 2.65 -4.40 -12.81
C LEU A 173 1.86 -3.71 -13.92
N VAL A 174 2.33 -2.57 -14.38
CA VAL A 174 1.78 -1.88 -15.55
C VAL A 174 2.92 -1.56 -16.51
N ILE A 175 2.73 -1.90 -17.78
CA ILE A 175 3.68 -1.68 -18.87
C ILE A 175 3.08 -0.67 -19.84
N LEU A 176 3.88 0.32 -20.23
CA LEU A 176 3.63 1.25 -21.33
C LEU A 176 4.58 0.91 -22.48
N THR A 177 4.04 0.55 -23.63
CA THR A 177 4.82 0.32 -24.86
C THR A 177 5.03 1.61 -25.63
N ASN A 178 6.00 1.65 -26.51
CA ASN A 178 6.19 2.80 -27.41
C ASN A 178 5.08 2.95 -28.46
N GLU A 179 4.28 1.92 -28.69
CA GLU A 179 3.09 1.97 -29.57
C GLU A 179 1.88 2.66 -28.90
N GLY A 180 1.96 2.94 -27.59
CA GLY A 180 0.88 3.54 -26.82
C GLY A 180 -0.07 2.54 -26.20
N ASP A 181 0.31 1.26 -26.15
CA ASP A 181 -0.46 0.24 -25.45
C ASP A 181 -0.11 0.21 -23.98
N ILE A 182 -1.10 -0.04 -23.15
CA ILE A 182 -0.93 -0.33 -21.73
C ILE A 182 -1.34 -1.77 -21.45
N TYR A 183 -0.41 -2.52 -20.87
CA TYR A 183 -0.68 -3.85 -20.33
C TYR A 183 -0.57 -3.80 -18.82
N ALA A 184 -1.50 -4.45 -18.12
CA ALA A 184 -1.47 -4.52 -16.67
C ALA A 184 -1.74 -5.94 -16.19
N TYR A 185 -1.05 -6.31 -15.09
CA TYR A 185 -1.15 -7.62 -14.47
C TYR A 185 -1.19 -7.48 -12.96
N ARG A 186 -2.04 -8.27 -12.31
CA ARG A 186 -2.13 -8.37 -10.85
C ARG A 186 -1.76 -9.77 -10.38
N SER A 187 -0.80 -9.87 -9.45
CA SER A 187 -0.43 -11.12 -8.77
C SER A 187 -0.54 -10.96 -7.26
N GLY A 188 -1.13 -11.96 -6.60
CA GLY A 188 -1.19 -11.99 -5.15
C GLY A 188 -2.02 -10.85 -4.54
N ASN A 189 -1.45 -10.16 -3.56
CA ASN A 189 -2.17 -9.31 -2.62
C ASN A 189 -2.21 -7.81 -2.95
N LYS A 190 -1.58 -7.36 -4.04
CA LYS A 190 -1.52 -5.92 -4.36
C LYS A 190 -2.75 -5.46 -5.13
N PRO A 191 -3.45 -4.41 -4.65
CA PRO A 191 -4.65 -3.94 -5.32
C PRO A 191 -4.34 -3.29 -6.67
N LEU A 192 -5.23 -3.50 -7.62
CA LEU A 192 -5.24 -2.84 -8.92
C LEU A 192 -6.69 -2.80 -9.42
N CYS A 193 -7.13 -1.65 -9.86
CA CYS A 193 -8.49 -1.46 -10.37
C CYS A 193 -8.49 -0.59 -11.64
N TYR A 194 -9.60 -0.58 -12.35
CA TYR A 194 -9.76 0.26 -13.51
C TYR A 194 -11.14 0.89 -13.63
N GLY A 195 -11.19 1.98 -14.38
CA GLY A 195 -12.40 2.73 -14.61
C GLY A 195 -12.24 3.78 -15.68
N THR A 196 -13.27 4.62 -15.82
CA THR A 196 -13.31 5.66 -16.83
C THR A 196 -13.57 7.03 -16.23
N VAL A 197 -13.04 8.04 -16.89
CA VAL A 197 -13.35 9.45 -16.63
C VAL A 197 -13.88 10.08 -17.91
N LYS A 198 -15.09 10.63 -17.88
CA LYS A 198 -15.62 11.45 -18.97
C LYS A 198 -15.08 12.87 -18.81
N SER A 199 -14.22 13.28 -19.71
CA SER A 199 -13.79 14.67 -19.86
C SER A 199 -14.66 15.37 -20.90
N LEU A 200 -14.63 16.71 -20.96
CA LEU A 200 -15.50 17.51 -21.83
C LEU A 200 -15.56 17.02 -23.28
N ASN A 201 -14.46 16.52 -23.83
CA ASN A 201 -14.35 16.14 -25.24
C ASN A 201 -13.87 14.70 -25.48
N THR A 202 -13.53 13.94 -24.41
CA THR A 202 -12.98 12.58 -24.55
C THR A 202 -13.31 11.71 -23.36
N GLU A 203 -13.12 10.41 -23.53
CA GLU A 203 -13.15 9.44 -22.43
C GLU A 203 -11.70 9.02 -22.11
N LEU A 204 -11.38 9.01 -20.83
CA LEU A 204 -10.10 8.55 -20.32
C LEU A 204 -10.29 7.17 -19.69
N TYR A 205 -9.40 6.25 -20.02
CA TYR A 205 -9.29 4.93 -19.43
C TYR A 205 -8.19 4.93 -18.37
N ILE A 206 -8.53 4.57 -17.16
CA ILE A 206 -7.61 4.67 -16.01
C ILE A 206 -7.42 3.32 -15.36
N ILE A 207 -6.17 2.99 -15.05
CA ILE A 207 -5.76 1.90 -14.18
C ILE A 207 -5.07 2.52 -12.96
N ALA A 208 -5.41 2.08 -11.76
CA ALA A 208 -4.82 2.63 -10.54
C ALA A 208 -4.75 1.58 -9.42
N SER A 209 -3.83 1.79 -8.47
CA SER A 209 -3.78 0.97 -7.25
C SER A 209 -5.05 1.07 -6.41
N GLU A 210 -5.73 2.22 -6.42
CA GLU A 210 -6.96 2.45 -5.64
C GLU A 210 -8.02 3.19 -6.46
N SER A 211 -9.29 2.83 -6.21
CA SER A 211 -10.44 3.45 -6.86
C SER A 211 -10.59 4.95 -6.55
N SER A 212 -10.05 5.40 -5.41
CA SER A 212 -10.04 6.83 -5.04
C SER A 212 -9.30 7.69 -6.08
N ALA A 213 -8.28 7.15 -6.76
CA ALA A 213 -7.58 7.87 -7.83
C ALA A 213 -8.47 8.08 -9.07
N ILE A 214 -9.42 7.19 -9.33
CA ILE A 214 -10.40 7.30 -10.41
C ILE A 214 -11.51 8.28 -10.01
N THR A 215 -12.07 8.09 -8.81
CA THR A 215 -13.21 8.90 -8.36
C THR A 215 -12.85 10.35 -8.08
N SER A 216 -11.62 10.64 -7.62
CA SER A 216 -11.12 12.01 -7.42
C SER A 216 -10.98 12.80 -8.72
N LEU A 217 -10.88 12.13 -9.86
CA LEU A 217 -10.87 12.72 -11.20
C LEU A 217 -12.29 12.86 -11.78
N GLY A 218 -13.34 12.58 -10.97
CA GLY A 218 -14.73 12.58 -11.43
C GLY A 218 -15.12 11.33 -12.23
N GLY A 219 -14.30 10.28 -12.14
CA GLY A 219 -14.49 9.04 -12.87
C GLY A 219 -15.36 8.01 -12.15
N LYS A 220 -15.64 6.94 -12.86
CA LYS A 220 -16.41 5.79 -12.38
C LYS A 220 -15.52 4.55 -12.36
N LEU A 221 -15.42 3.91 -11.18
CA LEU A 221 -14.83 2.59 -11.06
C LEU A 221 -15.67 1.58 -11.87
N ILE A 222 -15.01 0.76 -12.68
CA ILE A 222 -15.65 -0.38 -13.35
C ILE A 222 -15.53 -1.60 -12.46
N ARG A 223 -14.30 -2.04 -12.17
CA ARG A 223 -14.03 -3.13 -11.22
C ARG A 223 -12.54 -3.19 -10.85
N ASP A 224 -12.23 -4.06 -9.92
CA ASP A 224 -10.86 -4.48 -9.65
C ASP A 224 -10.36 -5.44 -10.74
N VAL A 225 -9.04 -5.40 -11.00
CA VAL A 225 -8.33 -6.41 -11.79
C VAL A 225 -8.22 -7.67 -10.91
N LYS A 226 -8.63 -8.81 -11.44
CA LYS A 226 -8.56 -10.06 -10.68
C LYS A 226 -7.11 -10.53 -10.53
N PRO A 227 -6.75 -11.21 -9.44
CA PRO A 227 -5.48 -11.93 -9.37
C PRO A 227 -5.32 -12.87 -10.57
N GLY A 228 -4.14 -12.85 -11.19
CA GLY A 228 -3.87 -13.62 -12.43
C GLY A 228 -4.36 -12.97 -13.72
N GLU A 229 -5.10 -11.87 -13.65
CA GLU A 229 -5.64 -11.23 -14.84
C GLU A 229 -4.61 -10.35 -15.54
N ILE A 230 -4.47 -10.55 -16.86
CA ILE A 230 -3.77 -9.64 -17.77
C ILE A 230 -4.83 -8.84 -18.52
N ILE A 231 -4.74 -7.52 -18.47
CA ILE A 231 -5.59 -6.62 -19.22
C ILE A 231 -4.76 -5.78 -20.19
N HIS A 232 -5.34 -5.49 -21.35
CA HIS A 232 -4.79 -4.61 -22.37
C HIS A 232 -5.71 -3.42 -22.58
N VAL A 233 -5.13 -2.23 -22.66
CA VAL A 233 -5.84 -0.97 -22.92
C VAL A 233 -5.15 -0.22 -24.04
N HIS A 234 -5.89 0.08 -25.06
CA HIS A 234 -5.48 0.91 -26.20
C HIS A 234 -6.55 1.99 -26.46
N GLN A 235 -6.20 3.05 -27.18
CA GLN A 235 -7.15 4.15 -27.49
C GLN A 235 -8.43 3.66 -28.18
N ASP A 236 -8.34 2.61 -29.01
CA ASP A 236 -9.47 2.07 -29.79
C ASP A 236 -10.19 0.93 -29.06
N HIS A 237 -9.58 0.35 -28.01
CA HIS A 237 -10.09 -0.81 -27.30
C HIS A 237 -10.18 -0.52 -25.80
N PHE A 238 -11.40 -0.56 -25.31
CA PHE A 238 -11.67 -0.37 -23.90
C PHE A 238 -11.52 -1.67 -23.13
N PHE A 239 -10.54 -1.75 -22.22
CA PHE A 239 -10.29 -2.83 -21.27
C PHE A 239 -10.66 -4.22 -21.81
N HIS A 240 -9.84 -4.74 -22.68
CA HIS A 240 -9.95 -6.12 -23.11
C HIS A 240 -9.27 -7.02 -22.07
N GLN A 241 -10.00 -8.01 -21.54
CA GLN A 241 -9.40 -9.07 -20.73
C GLN A 241 -8.69 -10.02 -21.67
N GLU A 242 -7.35 -9.95 -21.71
CA GLU A 242 -6.56 -10.81 -22.61
C GLU A 242 -6.43 -12.22 -22.07
N LYS A 243 -6.15 -12.36 -20.79
CA LYS A 243 -5.92 -13.66 -20.18
C LYS A 243 -6.17 -13.65 -18.68
N LEU A 244 -6.62 -14.78 -18.15
CA LEU A 244 -6.69 -15.06 -16.73
C LEU A 244 -5.82 -16.29 -16.45
N LEU A 245 -4.73 -16.10 -15.71
CA LEU A 245 -3.88 -17.18 -15.24
C LEU A 245 -4.49 -17.80 -13.98
N GLU A 246 -4.33 -19.09 -13.80
CA GLU A 246 -4.70 -19.77 -12.56
C GLU A 246 -3.70 -19.40 -11.48
N VAL A 247 -4.13 -18.59 -10.53
CA VAL A 247 -3.37 -18.19 -9.34
C VAL A 247 -4.32 -18.20 -8.14
N GLU A 248 -3.78 -18.49 -6.98
CA GLU A 248 -4.53 -18.38 -5.72
C GLU A 248 -4.74 -16.91 -5.36
N ASN A 249 -5.91 -16.61 -4.79
CA ASN A 249 -6.20 -15.29 -4.26
C ASN A 249 -5.48 -15.12 -2.91
N HIS A 250 -4.95 -13.93 -2.69
CA HIS A 250 -4.29 -13.57 -1.44
C HIS A 250 -4.49 -12.09 -1.13
N HIS A 251 -5.76 -11.61 -1.04
CA HIS A 251 -6.04 -10.19 -0.78
C HIS A 251 -5.39 -9.73 0.51
N CYS A 252 -4.57 -8.68 0.44
CA CYS A 252 -3.90 -8.14 1.62
C CYS A 252 -4.90 -7.57 2.61
N ILE A 253 -5.11 -8.26 3.74
CA ILE A 253 -6.06 -7.77 4.74
C ILE A 253 -5.59 -6.45 5.39
N PHE A 254 -4.28 -6.17 5.37
CA PHE A 254 -3.72 -4.93 5.90
C PHE A 254 -4.05 -3.70 5.05
N GLU A 255 -4.39 -3.87 3.77
CA GLU A 255 -4.99 -2.80 2.94
C GLU A 255 -6.30 -2.31 3.55
N TYR A 256 -7.15 -3.24 3.99
CA TYR A 256 -8.43 -2.89 4.64
C TYR A 256 -8.23 -2.29 6.02
N VAL A 257 -7.27 -2.80 6.79
CA VAL A 257 -6.99 -2.31 8.14
C VAL A 257 -6.37 -0.91 8.13
N TYR A 258 -5.38 -0.68 7.24
CA TYR A 258 -4.53 0.52 7.34
C TYR A 258 -4.25 1.24 6.02
N PHE A 259 -3.68 0.56 4.98
CA PHE A 259 -3.04 1.27 3.86
C PHE A 259 -3.99 2.06 2.98
N ALA A 260 -5.05 1.40 2.51
CA ALA A 260 -5.95 2.02 1.55
C ALA A 260 -6.68 3.25 2.14
N ARG A 261 -7.02 4.19 1.29
CA ARG A 261 -7.86 5.33 1.68
C ARG A 261 -9.26 4.86 2.06
N GLY A 262 -9.84 5.49 3.06
CA GLY A 262 -11.20 5.15 3.52
C GLY A 262 -12.29 5.28 2.45
N ASP A 263 -12.09 6.17 1.48
CA ASP A 263 -13.00 6.40 0.35
C ASP A 263 -12.79 5.42 -0.81
N SER A 264 -11.79 4.53 -0.74
CA SER A 264 -11.53 3.50 -1.75
C SER A 264 -12.46 2.30 -1.63
N ILE A 265 -12.67 1.65 -2.79
CA ILE A 265 -13.26 0.32 -2.91
C ILE A 265 -12.15 -0.59 -3.42
N ILE A 266 -11.90 -1.70 -2.73
CA ILE A 266 -10.93 -2.74 -3.10
C ILE A 266 -11.64 -4.09 -3.04
N ASP A 267 -11.53 -4.88 -4.11
CA ASP A 267 -12.15 -6.19 -4.22
C ASP A 267 -13.66 -6.18 -3.84
N GLY A 268 -14.35 -5.10 -4.29
CA GLY A 268 -15.76 -4.87 -4.04
C GLY A 268 -16.11 -4.41 -2.62
N LYS A 269 -15.13 -4.20 -1.73
CA LYS A 269 -15.35 -3.77 -0.33
C LYS A 269 -14.99 -2.30 -0.15
N ASN A 270 -15.89 -1.53 0.46
CA ASN A 270 -15.61 -0.14 0.84
C ASN A 270 -14.77 -0.12 2.11
N ILE A 271 -13.59 0.50 2.04
CA ILE A 271 -12.59 0.52 3.13
C ILE A 271 -13.13 1.16 4.41
N HIS A 272 -13.85 2.29 4.31
CA HIS A 272 -14.43 2.94 5.48
C HIS A 272 -15.42 2.01 6.22
N LYS A 273 -16.30 1.33 5.46
CA LYS A 273 -17.29 0.41 6.02
C LYS A 273 -16.63 -0.83 6.66
N THR A 274 -15.59 -1.35 6.03
CA THR A 274 -14.81 -2.45 6.61
C THR A 274 -14.16 -2.03 7.94
N ARG A 275 -13.55 -0.84 7.99
CA ARG A 275 -12.97 -0.32 9.25
C ARG A 275 -14.02 -0.02 10.32
N GLU A 276 -15.22 0.45 9.93
CA GLU A 276 -16.37 0.54 10.87
C GLU A 276 -16.71 -0.83 11.45
N ALA A 277 -16.74 -1.89 10.63
CA ALA A 277 -17.03 -3.25 11.09
C ALA A 277 -15.94 -3.79 12.04
N LEU A 278 -14.66 -3.48 11.79
CA LEU A 278 -13.56 -3.82 12.72
C LEU A 278 -13.82 -3.23 14.11
N GLY A 279 -14.17 -1.95 14.18
CA GLY A 279 -14.48 -1.29 15.45
C GLY A 279 -15.73 -1.82 16.11
N LYS A 280 -16.76 -2.15 15.33
CA LYS A 280 -17.97 -2.81 15.81
C LYS A 280 -17.65 -4.15 16.49
N ASN A 281 -16.82 -4.99 15.86
CA ASN A 281 -16.43 -6.28 16.40
C ASN A 281 -15.59 -6.16 17.68
N LEU A 282 -14.74 -5.12 17.79
CA LEU A 282 -14.04 -4.78 19.04
C LEU A 282 -15.02 -4.45 20.18
N ALA A 283 -16.04 -3.64 19.91
CA ALA A 283 -17.03 -3.25 20.93
C ALA A 283 -17.86 -4.45 21.39
N LYS A 284 -18.22 -5.37 20.48
CA LYS A 284 -18.87 -6.63 20.83
C LYS A 284 -18.00 -7.46 21.76
N TYR A 285 -16.71 -7.61 21.41
CA TYR A 285 -15.75 -8.33 22.25
C TYR A 285 -15.70 -7.74 23.66
N ASP A 286 -15.57 -6.43 23.80
CA ASP A 286 -15.55 -5.77 25.12
C ASP A 286 -16.82 -6.05 25.93
N LYS A 287 -17.98 -6.01 25.28
CA LYS A 287 -19.27 -6.31 25.90
C LYS A 287 -19.36 -7.77 26.38
N GLU A 288 -18.94 -8.71 25.57
CA GLU A 288 -18.94 -10.15 25.85
C GLU A 288 -17.99 -10.51 27.00
N HIS A 289 -16.85 -9.78 27.12
CA HIS A 289 -15.87 -9.98 28.19
C HIS A 289 -16.09 -9.11 29.41
N GLY A 290 -17.26 -8.44 29.49
CA GLY A 290 -17.72 -7.72 30.70
C GLY A 290 -16.94 -6.43 31.01
N PHE A 291 -16.25 -5.82 30.01
CA PHE A 291 -15.62 -4.51 30.20
C PHE A 291 -16.70 -3.45 30.53
N LYS A 292 -16.47 -2.72 31.63
CA LYS A 292 -17.34 -1.61 32.07
C LYS A 292 -16.52 -0.35 32.19
N TYR A 293 -17.06 0.75 31.73
CA TYR A 293 -16.41 2.04 31.70
C TYR A 293 -17.25 3.07 32.46
N ASN A 294 -16.58 4.02 33.10
CA ASN A 294 -17.25 5.10 33.84
C ASN A 294 -16.88 6.45 33.22
N ASN A 295 -17.86 7.25 32.81
CA ASN A 295 -17.64 8.53 32.17
C ASN A 295 -16.63 8.45 30.97
N ALA A 296 -16.80 7.43 30.12
CA ALA A 296 -15.86 7.12 29.05
C ALA A 296 -16.26 7.75 27.72
N ILE A 297 -15.25 8.07 26.91
CA ILE A 297 -15.41 8.49 25.52
C ILE A 297 -14.52 7.65 24.59
N VAL A 298 -14.97 7.45 23.36
CA VAL A 298 -14.20 6.80 22.32
C VAL A 298 -13.40 7.83 21.55
N VAL A 299 -12.08 7.67 21.54
CA VAL A 299 -11.14 8.60 20.90
C VAL A 299 -10.33 7.86 19.84
N PRO A 300 -10.32 8.31 18.58
CA PRO A 300 -9.49 7.70 17.55
C PRO A 300 -8.03 8.14 17.65
N VAL A 301 -7.11 7.27 17.27
CA VAL A 301 -5.77 7.70 16.83
C VAL A 301 -5.89 8.23 15.38
N PRO A 302 -5.70 9.52 15.14
CA PRO A 302 -5.88 10.07 13.80
C PRO A 302 -4.71 9.70 12.85
N ASP A 303 -4.96 9.43 11.56
CA ASP A 303 -6.26 9.46 10.88
C ASP A 303 -6.85 8.04 10.75
N SER A 304 -6.03 6.99 10.86
CA SER A 304 -6.34 5.59 10.54
C SER A 304 -7.36 4.96 11.49
N GLY A 305 -7.36 5.33 12.77
CA GLY A 305 -8.30 4.82 13.78
C GLY A 305 -9.73 5.36 13.68
N ARG A 306 -9.98 6.44 12.90
CA ARG A 306 -11.28 7.14 12.92
C ARG A 306 -12.47 6.26 12.57
N SER A 307 -12.37 5.50 11.48
CA SER A 307 -13.49 4.66 11.03
C SER A 307 -13.79 3.54 12.03
N ALA A 308 -12.76 2.91 12.58
CA ALA A 308 -12.91 1.88 13.60
C ALA A 308 -13.48 2.48 14.91
N ALA A 309 -13.01 3.64 15.35
CA ALA A 309 -13.56 4.33 16.52
C ALA A 309 -15.04 4.69 16.36
N LEU A 310 -15.44 5.12 15.15
CA LEU A 310 -16.85 5.37 14.85
C LEU A 310 -17.69 4.10 14.95
N GLY A 311 -17.19 2.98 14.41
CA GLY A 311 -17.85 1.69 14.51
C GLY A 311 -17.97 1.19 15.94
N TYR A 312 -16.89 1.34 16.72
CA TYR A 312 -16.88 1.00 18.15
C TYR A 312 -17.90 1.84 18.94
N ALA A 313 -17.92 3.16 18.74
CA ALA A 313 -18.84 4.05 19.44
C ALA A 313 -20.30 3.74 19.13
N LYS A 314 -20.64 3.48 17.86
CA LYS A 314 -21.99 3.09 17.44
C LYS A 314 -22.47 1.79 18.09
N GLU A 315 -21.60 0.80 18.23
CA GLU A 315 -21.97 -0.51 18.80
C GLU A 315 -22.00 -0.47 20.33
N SER A 316 -21.05 0.22 20.97
CA SER A 316 -20.96 0.31 22.43
C SER A 316 -21.97 1.29 23.05
N GLY A 317 -22.47 2.24 22.24
CA GLY A 317 -23.31 3.34 22.73
C GLY A 317 -22.53 4.45 23.46
N LEU A 318 -21.20 4.36 23.51
CA LEU A 318 -20.35 5.38 24.12
C LEU A 318 -20.20 6.60 23.19
N PRO A 319 -20.09 7.83 23.75
CA PRO A 319 -19.86 9.00 22.94
C PRO A 319 -18.51 8.92 22.21
N TYR A 320 -18.48 9.40 20.97
CA TYR A 320 -17.27 9.57 20.15
C TYR A 320 -16.84 11.03 20.16
N ASP A 321 -15.54 11.29 20.33
CA ASP A 321 -15.00 12.63 20.19
C ASP A 321 -13.53 12.61 19.71
N GLU A 322 -13.07 13.72 19.10
CA GLU A 322 -11.70 13.92 18.58
C GLU A 322 -10.78 14.41 19.72
N GLY A 323 -10.49 13.53 20.69
CA GLY A 323 -9.59 13.82 21.81
C GLY A 323 -8.12 14.00 21.44
N LEU A 324 -7.77 13.70 20.17
CA LEU A 324 -6.42 13.83 19.61
C LEU A 324 -6.48 14.55 18.26
N MET A 325 -5.67 15.60 18.10
CA MET A 325 -5.55 16.36 16.86
C MET A 325 -4.21 16.16 16.19
N LYS A 326 -4.22 15.78 14.89
CA LYS A 326 -3.01 15.64 14.08
C LYS A 326 -2.67 16.97 13.39
N ASN A 327 -1.44 17.42 13.56
CA ASN A 327 -0.93 18.54 12.79
C ASN A 327 -0.61 18.09 11.36
N ARG A 328 -1.39 18.57 10.39
CA ARG A 328 -1.29 18.21 8.96
C ARG A 328 -0.09 18.85 8.27
N TYR A 329 0.52 19.90 8.86
CA TYR A 329 1.63 20.63 8.27
C TYR A 329 3.01 20.14 8.71
N VAL A 330 3.08 19.18 9.64
CA VAL A 330 4.34 18.55 10.06
C VAL A 330 4.57 17.29 9.24
N PHE A 331 5.30 17.43 8.14
CA PHE A 331 5.66 16.32 7.25
C PHE A 331 6.78 15.44 7.85
N ARG A 332 6.95 14.22 7.30
CA ARG A 332 7.95 13.22 7.74
C ARG A 332 9.41 13.59 7.42
N SER A 333 9.68 14.64 6.66
CA SER A 333 10.99 15.01 6.10
C SER A 333 12.04 15.49 7.13
N PHE A 334 11.71 15.59 8.41
CA PHE A 334 12.68 15.98 9.44
C PHE A 334 13.28 14.75 10.12
N ILE A 335 14.48 14.34 9.69
CA ILE A 335 15.35 13.45 10.44
C ILE A 335 15.92 14.28 11.59
N ALA A 336 15.33 14.15 12.78
CA ALA A 336 15.86 14.83 13.96
C ALA A 336 17.16 14.15 14.40
N PRO A 337 18.26 14.89 14.56
CA PRO A 337 19.57 14.33 14.90
C PRO A 337 19.65 13.81 16.35
N SER A 338 18.76 14.26 17.25
CA SER A 338 18.79 13.85 18.65
C SER A 338 17.48 13.22 19.13
N GLN A 339 17.54 12.45 20.23
CA GLN A 339 16.37 11.82 20.84
C GLN A 339 15.39 12.88 21.44
N ALA A 340 15.92 13.99 21.97
CA ALA A 340 15.13 15.10 22.48
C ALA A 340 14.35 15.83 21.37
N GLU A 341 14.98 16.07 20.22
CA GLU A 341 14.32 16.66 19.05
C GLU A 341 13.27 15.72 18.43
N ARG A 342 13.52 14.40 18.45
CA ARG A 342 12.49 13.41 18.04
C ARG A 342 11.27 13.44 18.97
N MET A 343 11.45 13.67 20.26
CA MET A 343 10.33 13.82 21.21
C MET A 343 9.53 15.11 20.95
N ASN A 344 10.20 16.21 20.66
CA ASN A 344 9.54 17.47 20.33
C ASN A 344 8.77 17.40 19.00
N LEU A 345 9.33 16.74 17.99
CA LEU A 345 8.65 16.51 16.71
C LEU A 345 7.37 15.67 16.86
N VAL A 346 7.32 14.72 17.79
CA VAL A 346 6.11 13.94 18.04
C VAL A 346 5.02 14.79 18.70
N ARG A 347 5.38 15.65 19.65
CA ARG A 347 4.43 16.64 20.24
C ARG A 347 3.89 17.59 19.17
N MET A 348 4.73 18.00 18.22
CA MET A 348 4.28 18.82 17.09
C MET A 348 3.30 18.09 16.14
N LYS A 349 3.36 16.77 16.09
CA LYS A 349 2.53 15.96 15.14
C LYS A 349 1.17 15.58 15.68
N LEU A 350 1.06 15.37 16.98
CA LEU A 350 -0.16 14.87 17.63
C LEU A 350 -0.34 15.55 18.98
N ASN A 351 -1.44 16.27 19.14
CA ASN A 351 -1.76 16.98 20.37
C ASN A 351 -3.10 16.48 20.96
N PRO A 352 -3.18 16.25 22.26
CA PRO A 352 -4.44 15.99 22.93
C PRO A 352 -5.28 17.28 23.00
N VAL A 353 -6.58 17.12 23.14
CA VAL A 353 -7.54 18.21 23.37
C VAL A 353 -8.01 18.13 24.84
N PRO A 354 -7.41 18.91 25.77
CA PRO A 354 -7.70 18.78 27.21
C PRO A 354 -9.19 18.92 27.54
N ALA A 355 -9.89 19.86 26.92
CA ALA A 355 -11.31 20.08 27.10
C ALA A 355 -12.21 18.84 26.84
N ILE A 356 -11.69 17.88 26.04
CA ILE A 356 -12.38 16.62 25.73
C ILE A 356 -11.91 15.49 26.66
N VAL A 357 -10.62 15.48 27.00
CA VAL A 357 -9.92 14.36 27.61
C VAL A 357 -9.96 14.42 29.15
N GLU A 358 -9.91 15.63 29.72
CA GLU A 358 -9.80 15.84 31.17
C GLU A 358 -10.96 15.20 31.93
N GLY A 359 -10.64 14.42 32.99
CA GLY A 359 -11.61 13.76 33.85
C GLY A 359 -12.37 12.60 33.20
N LYS A 360 -11.94 12.11 32.00
CA LYS A 360 -12.59 11.01 31.27
C LYS A 360 -11.76 9.73 31.30
N GLU A 361 -12.46 8.60 31.20
CA GLU A 361 -11.86 7.35 30.72
C GLU A 361 -11.83 7.37 29.21
N ILE A 362 -10.68 7.09 28.60
CA ILE A 362 -10.49 7.16 27.15
C ILE A 362 -10.45 5.74 26.58
N ILE A 363 -11.37 5.43 25.69
CA ILE A 363 -11.30 4.22 24.84
C ILE A 363 -10.55 4.63 23.57
N LEU A 364 -9.25 4.38 23.55
CA LEU A 364 -8.35 4.79 22.46
C LEU A 364 -8.33 3.71 21.39
N ILE A 365 -8.85 4.02 20.20
CA ILE A 365 -8.90 3.09 19.06
C ILE A 365 -7.77 3.40 18.07
N ASP A 366 -6.93 2.41 17.80
CA ASP A 366 -5.93 2.46 16.72
C ASP A 366 -6.10 1.28 15.77
N ASP A 367 -5.54 1.39 14.57
CA ASP A 367 -5.54 0.33 13.56
C ASP A 367 -4.66 -0.86 13.98
N SER A 368 -3.45 -0.57 14.48
CA SER A 368 -2.44 -1.59 14.80
C SER A 368 -1.39 -1.08 15.79
N ILE A 369 -0.78 -2.00 16.53
CA ILE A 369 0.36 -1.73 17.41
C ILE A 369 1.56 -2.54 16.90
N VAL A 370 2.56 -1.86 16.33
CA VAL A 370 3.73 -2.52 15.71
C VAL A 370 4.92 -2.56 16.67
N ARG A 371 5.55 -1.41 16.94
CA ARG A 371 6.71 -1.30 17.86
C ARG A 371 6.33 -0.85 19.27
N GLY A 372 5.10 -0.43 19.50
CA GLY A 372 4.60 0.09 20.77
C GLY A 372 5.00 1.54 21.07
N THR A 373 6.12 2.03 20.55
CA THR A 373 6.67 3.36 20.88
C THR A 373 5.71 4.52 20.62
N THR A 374 4.91 4.45 19.56
CA THR A 374 3.89 5.46 19.24
C THR A 374 2.76 5.40 20.26
N MET A 375 2.27 4.19 20.56
CA MET A 375 1.16 4.00 21.51
C MET A 375 1.54 4.46 22.91
N THR A 376 2.72 4.09 23.41
CA THR A 376 3.25 4.58 24.71
C THR A 376 3.24 6.12 24.80
N ARG A 377 3.62 6.79 23.72
CA ARG A 377 3.64 8.26 23.67
C ARG A 377 2.24 8.85 23.68
N ILE A 378 1.32 8.26 22.94
CA ILE A 378 -0.09 8.71 22.89
C ILE A 378 -0.74 8.56 24.26
N VAL A 379 -0.56 7.41 24.91
CA VAL A 379 -1.08 7.16 26.25
C VAL A 379 -0.55 8.21 27.24
N LYS A 380 0.76 8.50 27.23
CA LYS A 380 1.37 9.53 28.07
C LYS A 380 0.83 10.93 27.78
N LEU A 381 0.59 11.27 26.52
CA LEU A 381 -0.01 12.55 26.14
C LEU A 381 -1.45 12.71 26.66
N LEU A 382 -2.26 11.65 26.57
CA LEU A 382 -3.63 11.64 27.09
C LEU A 382 -3.65 11.76 28.62
N ARG A 383 -2.77 11.02 29.33
CA ARG A 383 -2.63 11.15 30.79
C ARG A 383 -2.19 12.56 31.19
N TRP A 384 -1.21 13.14 30.48
CA TRP A 384 -0.80 14.54 30.71
C TRP A 384 -1.95 15.53 30.50
N ALA A 385 -2.86 15.25 29.56
CA ALA A 385 -4.04 16.07 29.30
C ALA A 385 -5.21 15.81 30.29
N GLY A 386 -5.00 15.00 31.35
CA GLY A 386 -5.96 14.78 32.41
C GLY A 386 -6.88 13.55 32.22
N ALA A 387 -6.55 12.63 31.31
CA ALA A 387 -7.28 11.35 31.22
C ALA A 387 -7.16 10.56 32.52
N VAL A 388 -8.29 10.07 33.06
CA VAL A 388 -8.32 9.28 34.29
C VAL A 388 -7.80 7.85 34.02
N LYS A 389 -8.24 7.26 32.91
CA LYS A 389 -7.77 5.98 32.41
C LYS A 389 -7.65 6.01 30.88
N VAL A 390 -6.78 5.17 30.34
CA VAL A 390 -6.61 4.98 28.89
C VAL A 390 -6.68 3.50 28.55
N HIS A 391 -7.77 3.10 27.92
CA HIS A 391 -8.05 1.76 27.45
C HIS A 391 -7.71 1.65 25.98
N VAL A 392 -6.69 0.89 25.60
CA VAL A 392 -6.24 0.77 24.21
C VAL A 392 -6.96 -0.39 23.50
N ARG A 393 -7.42 -0.13 22.28
CA ARG A 393 -8.09 -1.10 21.41
C ARG A 393 -7.45 -1.07 20.03
N SER A 394 -6.89 -2.20 19.63
CA SER A 394 -6.33 -2.39 18.28
C SER A 394 -7.35 -3.05 17.38
N SER A 395 -7.65 -2.45 16.22
CA SER A 395 -8.63 -3.02 15.28
C SER A 395 -8.09 -4.16 14.42
N CYS A 396 -6.90 -4.67 14.73
CA CYS A 396 -6.34 -5.91 14.19
C CYS A 396 -5.70 -6.75 15.30
N PRO A 397 -5.42 -8.04 15.06
CA PRO A 397 -4.65 -8.88 15.96
C PRO A 397 -3.22 -8.38 16.16
N PRO A 398 -2.48 -8.87 17.17
CA PRO A 398 -1.07 -8.53 17.36
C PRO A 398 -0.23 -9.02 16.18
N ILE A 399 0.57 -8.11 15.59
CA ILE A 399 1.45 -8.42 14.46
C ILE A 399 2.63 -9.26 14.97
N ARG A 400 2.83 -10.44 14.37
CA ARG A 400 3.83 -11.44 14.81
C ARG A 400 4.93 -11.73 13.80
N PHE A 401 4.71 -11.42 12.52
CA PHE A 401 5.63 -11.81 11.46
C PHE A 401 5.91 -10.65 10.52
N PRO A 402 7.15 -10.54 9.98
CA PRO A 402 7.46 -9.59 8.93
C PRO A 402 6.68 -9.92 7.65
N CYS A 403 6.53 -8.95 6.76
CA CYS A 403 5.92 -9.16 5.46
C CYS A 403 7.02 -9.28 4.40
N HIS A 404 6.94 -10.33 3.55
CA HIS A 404 7.83 -10.49 2.40
C HIS A 404 7.18 -10.07 1.07
N TYR A 405 5.92 -9.56 1.12
CA TYR A 405 5.12 -9.20 -0.06
C TYR A 405 4.95 -7.69 -0.25
N GLY A 406 5.84 -6.88 0.38
CA GLY A 406 5.94 -5.44 0.10
C GLY A 406 5.51 -4.51 1.24
N VAL A 407 4.85 -5.00 2.30
CA VAL A 407 4.63 -4.20 3.50
C VAL A 407 5.93 -4.12 4.30
N ASP A 408 6.44 -2.91 4.53
CA ASP A 408 7.66 -2.71 5.33
C ASP A 408 7.36 -2.86 6.83
N PHE A 409 7.15 -4.09 7.27
CA PHE A 409 7.18 -4.41 8.69
C PHE A 409 8.62 -4.57 9.17
N PRO A 410 8.91 -4.10 10.39
CA PRO A 410 10.23 -4.28 10.98
C PRO A 410 10.54 -5.76 11.21
N SER A 411 11.81 -6.05 11.52
CA SER A 411 12.21 -7.40 11.89
C SER A 411 11.41 -7.92 13.10
N LYS A 412 11.36 -9.23 13.27
CA LYS A 412 10.56 -9.86 14.34
C LYS A 412 10.95 -9.34 15.72
N GLU A 413 12.23 -9.01 15.91
CA GLU A 413 12.79 -8.48 17.17
C GLU A 413 12.30 -7.07 17.48
N GLU A 414 11.85 -6.31 16.47
CA GLU A 414 11.31 -4.97 16.66
C GLU A 414 9.79 -4.95 16.89
N LEU A 415 9.09 -6.05 16.61
CA LEU A 415 7.65 -6.18 16.86
C LEU A 415 7.42 -6.31 18.36
N ILE A 416 6.66 -5.36 18.96
CA ILE A 416 6.44 -5.31 20.40
C ILE A 416 5.86 -6.61 20.95
N PHE A 417 4.87 -7.17 20.25
CA PHE A 417 4.22 -8.40 20.68
C PHE A 417 5.18 -9.59 20.68
N CYS A 418 6.02 -9.73 19.65
CA CYS A 418 7.02 -10.81 19.58
C CYS A 418 8.04 -10.71 20.70
N ARG A 419 8.54 -9.51 21.00
CA ARG A 419 9.46 -9.32 22.13
C ARG A 419 8.84 -9.80 23.44
N LYS A 420 7.55 -9.49 23.67
CA LYS A 420 6.85 -9.89 24.89
C LYS A 420 6.42 -11.35 24.89
N GLU A 421 6.13 -11.93 23.73
CA GLU A 421 5.83 -13.35 23.60
C GLU A 421 7.00 -14.25 24.00
N PHE A 422 8.26 -13.82 23.77
CA PHE A 422 9.45 -14.52 24.26
C PHE A 422 9.63 -14.47 25.79
N GLU A 423 9.06 -13.44 26.44
CA GLU A 423 9.11 -13.26 27.89
C GLU A 423 7.92 -13.93 28.59
N ALA A 424 6.91 -14.35 27.85
CA ALA A 424 5.61 -14.81 28.34
C ALA A 424 5.42 -16.32 28.16
N SER A 425 4.65 -16.94 29.06
CA SER A 425 4.22 -18.34 28.98
C SER A 425 2.91 -18.55 28.22
N SER A 426 2.18 -17.48 27.94
CA SER A 426 0.91 -17.49 27.20
C SER A 426 0.67 -16.21 26.41
N THR A 427 -0.27 -16.26 25.46
CA THR A 427 -0.71 -15.08 24.69
C THR A 427 -1.31 -14.01 25.60
N ASP A 428 -2.04 -14.39 26.63
CA ASP A 428 -2.66 -13.44 27.57
C ASP A 428 -1.60 -12.75 28.44
N GLU A 429 -0.56 -13.45 28.85
CA GLU A 429 0.57 -12.87 29.55
C GLU A 429 1.35 -11.92 28.62
N ALA A 430 1.57 -12.28 27.35
CA ALA A 430 2.19 -11.39 26.38
C ALA A 430 1.38 -10.10 26.19
N ASN A 431 0.06 -10.19 26.09
CA ASN A 431 -0.83 -9.03 26.03
C ASN A 431 -0.68 -8.13 27.26
N GLU A 432 -0.60 -8.73 28.46
CA GLU A 432 -0.44 -8.00 29.71
C GLU A 432 0.94 -7.31 29.78
N LEU A 433 2.00 -7.95 29.29
CA LEU A 433 3.34 -7.33 29.19
C LEU A 433 3.35 -6.17 28.21
N VAL A 434 2.69 -6.30 27.04
CA VAL A 434 2.53 -5.18 26.09
C VAL A 434 1.73 -4.04 26.72
N ARG A 435 0.62 -4.34 27.41
CA ARG A 435 -0.21 -3.36 28.12
C ARG A 435 0.64 -2.54 29.10
N LYS A 436 1.47 -3.21 29.90
CA LYS A 436 2.38 -2.54 30.86
C LYS A 436 3.42 -1.67 30.16
N GLU A 437 4.02 -2.15 29.05
CA GLU A 437 5.02 -1.38 28.32
C GLU A 437 4.43 -0.11 27.67
N ILE A 438 3.19 -0.15 27.18
CA ILE A 438 2.53 1.02 26.63
C ILE A 438 1.85 1.90 27.67
N ASP A 439 1.90 1.51 28.96
CA ASP A 439 1.31 2.25 30.11
C ASP A 439 -0.22 2.42 29.99
N ALA A 440 -0.93 1.45 29.42
CA ALA A 440 -2.39 1.46 29.30
C ALA A 440 -3.07 0.80 30.49
N ASP A 441 -4.31 1.23 30.82
CA ASP A 441 -5.14 0.59 31.87
C ASP A 441 -5.74 -0.73 31.41
N SER A 442 -6.04 -0.89 30.11
CA SER A 442 -6.34 -2.16 29.49
C SER A 442 -5.93 -2.17 28.03
N LEU A 443 -5.66 -3.35 27.48
CA LEU A 443 -5.33 -3.57 26.08
C LEU A 443 -6.15 -4.74 25.53
N VAL A 444 -6.80 -4.52 24.38
CA VAL A 444 -7.49 -5.55 23.61
C VAL A 444 -7.10 -5.44 22.16
N TYR A 445 -6.75 -6.56 21.57
CA TYR A 445 -6.59 -6.73 20.13
C TYR A 445 -7.84 -7.42 19.58
N LEU A 446 -8.29 -7.01 18.40
CA LEU A 446 -9.32 -7.74 17.68
C LEU A 446 -8.83 -9.16 17.35
N SER A 447 -9.68 -10.16 17.48
CA SER A 447 -9.34 -11.52 17.08
C SER A 447 -9.19 -11.66 15.56
N MET A 448 -8.52 -12.73 15.11
CA MET A 448 -8.38 -13.03 13.68
C MET A 448 -9.74 -13.25 13.05
N GLU A 449 -10.63 -13.97 13.73
CA GLU A 449 -12.00 -14.25 13.29
C GLU A 449 -12.79 -12.95 13.15
N GLY A 450 -12.71 -12.07 14.16
CA GLY A 450 -13.40 -10.77 14.15
C GLY A 450 -12.88 -9.85 13.03
N MET A 451 -11.59 -9.94 12.67
CA MET A 451 -11.00 -9.20 11.57
C MET A 451 -11.46 -9.74 10.20
N ILE A 452 -11.45 -11.06 10.01
CA ILE A 452 -11.91 -11.72 8.78
C ILE A 452 -13.41 -11.46 8.57
N ASP A 453 -14.23 -11.57 9.61
CA ASP A 453 -15.66 -11.25 9.57
C ASP A 453 -15.90 -9.80 9.11
N ALA A 454 -15.15 -8.84 9.63
CA ALA A 454 -15.28 -7.44 9.25
C ALA A 454 -14.91 -7.16 7.78
N VAL A 455 -13.91 -7.86 7.23
CA VAL A 455 -13.53 -7.75 5.81
C VAL A 455 -14.59 -8.40 4.91
N ASN A 456 -15.22 -9.47 5.39
CA ASN A 456 -16.29 -10.17 4.69
C ASN A 456 -15.90 -10.63 3.28
N LEU A 457 -14.74 -11.27 3.17
CA LEU A 457 -14.23 -12.04 2.03
C LEU A 457 -13.94 -13.48 2.48
N PRO A 458 -13.92 -14.48 1.59
CA PRO A 458 -13.53 -15.84 1.94
C PRO A 458 -12.16 -15.86 2.65
N LYS A 459 -12.03 -16.62 3.72
CA LYS A 459 -10.81 -16.69 4.53
C LYS A 459 -9.62 -17.18 3.71
N GLU A 460 -9.85 -18.12 2.82
CA GLU A 460 -8.90 -18.72 1.89
C GLU A 460 -8.34 -17.70 0.89
N ASP A 461 -9.10 -16.67 0.56
CA ASP A 461 -8.71 -15.60 -0.36
C ASP A 461 -7.90 -14.48 0.33
N LEU A 462 -7.69 -14.56 1.65
CA LEU A 462 -7.08 -13.50 2.43
C LEU A 462 -5.62 -13.79 2.79
N CYS A 463 -4.74 -12.81 2.55
CA CYS A 463 -3.38 -12.82 3.07
C CYS A 463 -3.35 -12.42 4.53
N THR A 464 -2.98 -13.35 5.40
CA THR A 464 -2.87 -13.17 6.85
C THR A 464 -1.45 -13.34 7.37
N VAL A 465 -0.44 -13.32 6.51
CA VAL A 465 0.97 -13.68 6.87
C VAL A 465 1.54 -12.87 8.02
N CYS A 466 1.17 -11.59 8.15
CA CYS A 466 1.65 -10.72 9.24
C CYS A 466 1.24 -11.24 10.63
N TRP A 467 0.21 -12.08 10.70
CA TRP A 467 -0.32 -12.67 11.93
C TRP A 467 -0.09 -14.17 12.03
N SER A 468 -0.18 -14.90 10.91
CA SER A 468 -0.12 -16.37 10.87
C SER A 468 1.28 -16.91 10.60
N GLY A 469 2.13 -16.17 9.88
CA GLY A 469 3.42 -16.65 9.38
C GLY A 469 3.34 -17.65 8.23
N ASN A 470 2.14 -17.85 7.67
CA ASN A 470 1.92 -18.78 6.56
C ASN A 470 2.22 -18.09 5.24
N TYR A 471 3.48 -18.15 4.82
CA TYR A 471 3.94 -17.61 3.53
C TYR A 471 3.63 -18.61 2.41
N TRP A 472 3.19 -18.10 1.23
CA TRP A 472 2.82 -18.92 0.06
C TRP A 472 3.87 -18.92 -1.06
N PHE A 473 5.04 -18.28 -0.89
CA PHE A 473 6.07 -18.28 -1.92
C PHE A 473 6.74 -19.66 -2.06
N ASP A 474 7.00 -20.06 -3.30
CA ASP A 474 7.66 -21.32 -3.66
C ASP A 474 8.86 -21.05 -4.58
N HIS A 475 10.06 -21.05 -4.03
CA HIS A 475 11.30 -20.91 -4.80
C HIS A 475 11.62 -22.13 -5.68
N GLN A 476 10.92 -23.27 -5.54
CA GLN A 476 11.16 -24.46 -6.37
C GLN A 476 10.67 -24.25 -7.80
N SER A 477 9.56 -23.53 -7.98
CA SER A 477 9.04 -23.15 -9.29
C SER A 477 10.06 -22.32 -10.07
N THR A 478 10.71 -21.35 -9.46
CA THR A 478 11.77 -20.54 -10.06
C THR A 478 12.90 -21.40 -10.63
N GLN A 479 13.40 -22.38 -9.88
CA GLN A 479 14.48 -23.27 -10.35
C GLN A 479 14.09 -24.13 -11.53
N LYS A 480 12.82 -24.52 -11.64
CA LYS A 480 12.30 -25.28 -12.79
C LYS A 480 12.37 -24.46 -14.08
N TYR A 481 12.00 -23.18 -14.03
CA TYR A 481 12.06 -22.28 -15.19
C TYR A 481 13.49 -21.94 -15.59
N LEU A 482 14.38 -21.76 -14.62
CA LEU A 482 15.81 -21.50 -14.86
C LEU A 482 16.48 -22.68 -15.58
N LYS A 483 16.21 -23.92 -15.17
CA LYS A 483 16.75 -25.14 -15.78
C LYS A 483 16.30 -25.35 -17.23
N ASN A 484 15.12 -24.87 -17.60
CA ASN A 484 14.58 -25.01 -18.96
C ASN A 484 15.14 -24.00 -19.96
N GLY A 485 16.13 -23.19 -19.57
CA GLY A 485 16.84 -22.26 -20.44
C GLY A 485 16.01 -21.11 -21.02
N ARG A 486 14.85 -20.82 -20.43
CA ARG A 486 13.88 -19.83 -20.91
C ARG A 486 14.04 -18.43 -20.27
N ILE A 487 15.14 -18.18 -19.54
CA ILE A 487 15.54 -16.83 -19.06
C ILE A 487 16.85 -16.46 -19.68
#